data_61f45b6463520953efef4e1d35665467
#
_entry.id   61f45b6463520953efef4e1d35665467
#
_cell.length_a   1.000
_cell.length_b   1.000
_cell.length_c   1.000
_cell.angle_alpha   90.00
_cell.angle_beta   90.00
_cell.angle_gamma   90.00
#
_symmetry.space_group_name_H-M   'P 1'
#
loop_
_entity.id
_entity.type
_entity.pdbx_description
1 polymer ?
#
loop_
_entity_poly.entity_id
_entity_poly.type
_entity_poly.pdbx_seq_one_letter_code
_entity_poly.pdbx_strand_id
1 'polypeptide(L)'
;MPLNHYITLGHSGLRVSPLCLGTMTFGEEWGWGSTVAESEAILERFLERGGNFIDTANGYTKGHSEVIIGDFFAKSPGRRDRAVIATKFLTNLYKGDPNGGGAGRKSIVAACEQSLRRLRTDYIDLYWMHFWDQFTPIEETMRALDDLVRAGKIRYIGISRSRHTLG
;
A
#
# COMPACT_ATOMS: atom_id res chain seq x y z
N MET A 1 0.44 -22.20 12.61
CA MET A 1 1.82 -21.99 12.19
C MET A 1 2.20 -20.56 12.55
N PRO A 2 3.29 -20.30 13.28
CA PRO A 2 3.75 -18.95 13.52
C PRO A 2 4.30 -18.31 12.24
N LEU A 3 4.12 -16.98 12.09
CA LEU A 3 4.55 -16.23 10.90
C LEU A 3 5.87 -15.48 11.11
N ASN A 4 6.54 -15.70 12.23
CA ASN A 4 7.75 -14.99 12.65
C ASN A 4 9.06 -15.51 12.02
N HIS A 5 8.97 -16.33 10.99
CA HIS A 5 10.12 -16.71 10.17
C HIS A 5 10.27 -15.71 9.02
N TYR A 6 10.95 -14.59 9.33
CA TYR A 6 11.07 -13.48 8.38
C TYR A 6 12.04 -13.78 7.26
N ILE A 7 11.68 -13.37 6.05
CA ILE A 7 12.47 -13.47 4.83
C ILE A 7 12.74 -12.08 4.26
N THR A 8 13.78 -11.92 3.46
CA THR A 8 14.02 -10.68 2.73
C THR A 8 13.07 -10.55 1.55
N LEU A 9 12.53 -9.35 1.33
CA LEU A 9 11.65 -9.06 0.19
C LEU A 9 12.50 -8.64 -1.00
N GLY A 10 12.53 -9.49 -2.04
CA GLY A 10 13.34 -9.26 -3.24
C GLY A 10 14.82 -9.09 -2.91
N HIS A 11 15.50 -8.21 -3.67
CA HIS A 11 16.90 -7.85 -3.44
C HIS A 11 17.04 -6.64 -2.52
N SER A 12 16.38 -6.68 -1.35
CA SER A 12 16.38 -5.59 -0.38
C SER A 12 16.70 -6.09 1.02
N GLY A 13 16.99 -5.17 1.94
CA GLY A 13 17.14 -5.47 3.36
C GLY A 13 15.81 -5.57 4.13
N LEU A 14 14.67 -5.33 3.45
CA LEU A 14 13.36 -5.36 4.10
C LEU A 14 12.98 -6.80 4.46
N ARG A 15 12.67 -7.02 5.75
CA ARG A 15 12.29 -8.34 6.25
C ARG A 15 10.79 -8.40 6.50
N VAL A 16 10.16 -9.39 5.89
CA VAL A 16 8.70 -9.59 5.96
C VAL A 16 8.36 -11.01 6.39
N SER A 17 7.19 -11.18 6.95
CA SER A 17 6.62 -12.51 7.20
C SER A 17 6.43 -13.27 5.88
N PRO A 18 6.51 -14.61 5.89
CA PRO A 18 6.42 -15.42 4.66
C PRO A 18 5.04 -15.33 3.99
N LEU A 19 4.03 -14.89 4.74
CA LEU A 19 2.70 -14.57 4.21
C LEU A 19 2.43 -13.07 4.36
N CYS A 20 1.81 -12.50 3.34
CA CYS A 20 1.32 -11.14 3.32
C CYS A 20 -0.19 -11.14 3.57
N LEU A 21 -0.67 -10.24 4.43
CA LEU A 21 -2.10 -10.02 4.62
C LEU A 21 -2.61 -9.04 3.56
N GLY A 22 -3.34 -9.56 2.56
CA GLY A 22 -4.04 -8.72 1.57
C GLY A 22 -5.35 -8.18 2.15
N THR A 23 -5.61 -6.89 1.95
CA THR A 23 -6.74 -6.18 2.56
C THR A 23 -7.75 -5.65 1.54
N MET A 24 -7.80 -6.21 0.36
CA MET A 24 -8.73 -5.79 -0.69
C MET A 24 -10.20 -5.87 -0.25
N THR A 25 -10.50 -6.79 0.65
CA THR A 25 -11.85 -7.03 1.17
C THR A 25 -12.16 -6.28 2.47
N PHE A 26 -11.29 -5.40 2.94
CA PHE A 26 -11.54 -4.59 4.13
C PHE A 26 -12.46 -3.42 3.77
N GLY A 27 -13.63 -3.35 4.43
CA GLY A 27 -14.71 -2.41 4.12
C GLY A 27 -15.77 -2.99 3.18
N GLU A 28 -16.94 -2.39 3.17
CA GLU A 28 -18.15 -2.88 2.50
C GLU A 28 -18.62 -1.97 1.35
N GLU A 29 -17.80 -0.99 0.92
CA GLU A 29 -18.17 0.04 -0.07
C GLU A 29 -18.44 -0.51 -1.47
N TRP A 30 -18.08 -1.76 -1.72
CA TRP A 30 -18.38 -2.48 -2.95
C TRP A 30 -19.63 -3.35 -2.86
N GLY A 31 -20.35 -3.31 -1.71
CA GLY A 31 -21.51 -4.16 -1.43
C GLY A 31 -21.12 -5.57 -0.93
N TRP A 32 -19.83 -5.81 -0.71
CA TRP A 32 -19.26 -7.04 -0.13
C TRP A 32 -17.92 -6.71 0.52
N GLY A 33 -17.47 -7.54 1.43
CA GLY A 33 -16.22 -7.35 2.18
C GLY A 33 -16.44 -7.60 3.66
N SER A 34 -15.42 -7.32 4.46
CA SER A 34 -15.48 -7.42 5.91
C SER A 34 -15.82 -6.07 6.55
N THR A 35 -16.60 -6.10 7.60
CA THR A 35 -16.86 -4.94 8.45
C THR A 35 -15.54 -4.41 9.06
N VAL A 36 -15.58 -3.20 9.60
CA VAL A 36 -14.43 -2.62 10.32
C VAL A 36 -13.99 -3.52 11.47
N ALA A 37 -14.95 -4.01 12.28
CA ALA A 37 -14.65 -4.87 13.42
C ALA A 37 -14.01 -6.21 13.03
N GLU A 38 -14.49 -6.85 11.98
CA GLU A 38 -13.90 -8.08 11.44
C GLU A 38 -12.50 -7.82 10.87
N SER A 39 -12.32 -6.73 10.14
CA SER A 39 -11.04 -6.32 9.58
C SER A 39 -9.99 -6.08 10.67
N GLU A 40 -10.37 -5.39 11.74
CA GLU A 40 -9.51 -5.17 12.91
C GLU A 40 -9.15 -6.48 13.62
N ALA A 41 -10.12 -7.39 13.80
CA ALA A 41 -9.86 -8.70 14.39
C ALA A 41 -8.89 -9.55 13.54
N ILE A 42 -9.00 -9.47 12.21
CA ILE A 42 -8.07 -10.13 11.28
C ILE A 42 -6.66 -9.53 11.41
N LEU A 43 -6.53 -8.20 11.44
CA LEU A 43 -5.26 -7.51 11.66
C LEU A 43 -4.61 -7.94 12.98
N GLU A 44 -5.38 -7.90 14.08
CA GLU A 44 -4.88 -8.30 15.40
C GLU A 44 -4.37 -9.74 15.36
N ARG A 45 -5.19 -10.66 14.84
CA ARG A 45 -4.83 -12.07 14.75
C ARG A 45 -3.61 -12.34 13.90
N PHE A 46 -3.44 -11.61 12.79
CA PHE A 46 -2.27 -11.71 11.93
C PHE A 46 -1.00 -11.27 12.66
N LEU A 47 -1.05 -10.13 13.35
CA LEU A 47 0.08 -9.60 14.12
C LEU A 47 0.44 -10.49 15.31
N GLU A 48 -0.54 -11.02 16.06
CA GLU A 48 -0.32 -11.98 17.16
C GLU A 48 0.42 -13.25 16.71
N ARG A 49 0.19 -13.67 15.46
CA ARG A 49 0.88 -14.82 14.87
C ARG A 49 2.30 -14.51 14.40
N GLY A 50 2.76 -13.27 14.56
CA GLY A 50 4.07 -12.79 14.12
C GLY A 50 4.10 -12.31 12.67
N GLY A 51 2.93 -12.14 12.02
CA GLY A 51 2.84 -11.49 10.72
C GLY A 51 3.21 -10.01 10.85
N ASN A 52 3.91 -9.47 9.86
CA ASN A 52 4.25 -8.06 9.82
C ASN A 52 4.01 -7.40 8.46
N PHE A 53 3.62 -8.15 7.45
CA PHE A 53 3.48 -7.66 6.09
C PHE A 53 2.00 -7.53 5.70
N ILE A 54 1.55 -6.29 5.47
CA ILE A 54 0.16 -5.94 5.16
C ILE A 54 0.14 -5.21 3.83
N ASP A 55 -0.70 -5.66 2.89
CA ASP A 55 -0.82 -5.09 1.55
C ASP A 55 -2.22 -4.54 1.31
N THR A 56 -2.29 -3.26 1.00
CA THR A 56 -3.50 -2.53 0.62
C THR A 56 -3.31 -1.79 -0.70
N ALA A 57 -4.25 -0.93 -1.08
CA ALA A 57 -4.15 -0.02 -2.22
C ALA A 57 -5.07 1.18 -2.02
N ASN A 58 -4.72 2.30 -2.68
CA ASN A 58 -5.54 3.51 -2.66
C ASN A 58 -6.97 3.27 -3.17
N GLY A 59 -7.14 2.33 -4.11
CA GLY A 59 -8.43 2.01 -4.71
C GLY A 59 -9.28 1.00 -3.95
N TYR A 60 -8.72 0.27 -2.98
CA TYR A 60 -9.46 -0.76 -2.25
C TYR A 60 -10.58 -0.15 -1.42
N THR A 61 -11.81 -0.62 -1.67
CA THR A 61 -13.03 -0.08 -1.05
C THR A 61 -13.07 1.46 -1.06
N LYS A 62 -12.69 2.06 -2.22
CA LYS A 62 -12.63 3.52 -2.42
C LYS A 62 -11.71 4.26 -1.42
N GLY A 63 -10.68 3.60 -0.95
CA GLY A 63 -9.73 4.11 0.04
C GLY A 63 -10.04 3.73 1.49
N HIS A 64 -11.18 3.12 1.77
CA HIS A 64 -11.58 2.77 3.14
C HIS A 64 -10.70 1.68 3.74
N SER A 65 -10.17 0.75 2.93
CA SER A 65 -9.20 -0.24 3.42
C SER A 65 -7.97 0.42 4.06
N GLU A 66 -7.43 1.48 3.46
CA GLU A 66 -6.32 2.25 4.07
C GLU A 66 -6.76 2.97 5.36
N VAL A 67 -8.00 3.49 5.43
CA VAL A 67 -8.54 4.13 6.63
C VAL A 67 -8.65 3.14 7.79
N ILE A 68 -9.20 1.94 7.54
CA ILE A 68 -9.31 0.87 8.55
C ILE A 68 -7.93 0.52 9.12
N ILE A 69 -6.93 0.33 8.26
CA ILE A 69 -5.56 0.03 8.68
C ILE A 69 -4.98 1.19 9.49
N GLY A 70 -5.15 2.42 9.01
CA GLY A 70 -4.66 3.62 9.69
C GLY A 70 -5.24 3.79 11.08
N ASP A 71 -6.56 3.64 11.21
CA ASP A 71 -7.27 3.75 12.49
C ASP A 71 -6.89 2.64 13.45
N PHE A 72 -6.69 1.42 12.96
CA PHE A 72 -6.21 0.29 13.76
C PHE A 72 -4.84 0.58 14.38
N PHE A 73 -3.85 1.03 13.59
CA PHE A 73 -2.51 1.31 14.11
C PHE A 73 -2.47 2.56 15.01
N ALA A 74 -3.32 3.56 14.75
CA ALA A 74 -3.40 4.77 15.56
C ALA A 74 -3.86 4.49 17.01
N LYS A 75 -4.58 3.39 17.26
CA LYS A 75 -5.02 2.98 18.61
C LYS A 75 -3.85 2.53 19.52
N SER A 76 -2.71 2.16 18.95
CA SER A 76 -1.58 1.59 19.69
C SER A 76 -0.27 2.18 19.19
N PRO A 77 0.22 3.29 19.79
CA PRO A 77 1.50 3.89 19.44
C PRO A 77 2.66 2.88 19.47
N GLY A 78 3.56 2.93 18.48
CA GLY A 78 4.69 2.02 18.35
C GLY A 78 4.40 0.69 17.65
N ARG A 79 3.16 0.31 17.43
CA ARG A 79 2.83 -0.89 16.61
C ARG A 79 3.09 -0.65 15.12
N ARG A 80 2.88 0.59 14.65
CA ARG A 80 3.13 0.98 13.25
C ARG A 80 4.57 0.67 12.81
N ASP A 81 5.55 0.97 13.65
CA ASP A 81 6.97 0.80 13.33
C ASP A 81 7.41 -0.67 13.23
N ARG A 82 6.58 -1.59 13.72
CA ARG A 82 6.83 -3.04 13.63
C ARG A 82 6.14 -3.68 12.44
N ALA A 83 5.25 -2.97 11.76
CA ALA A 83 4.54 -3.44 10.58
C ALA A 83 5.21 -2.93 9.32
N VAL A 84 5.20 -3.75 8.27
CA VAL A 84 5.53 -3.38 6.90
C VAL A 84 4.21 -3.17 6.18
N ILE A 85 3.86 -1.91 5.95
CA ILE A 85 2.63 -1.53 5.24
C ILE A 85 2.97 -1.21 3.79
N ALA A 86 2.41 -2.01 2.89
CA ALA A 86 2.45 -1.76 1.46
C ALA A 86 1.13 -1.17 0.99
N THR A 87 1.20 -0.16 0.15
CA THR A 87 0.03 0.35 -0.58
C THR A 87 0.38 0.64 -2.03
N LYS A 88 -0.63 0.89 -2.85
CA LYS A 88 -0.49 1.00 -4.31
C LYS A 88 -1.15 2.29 -4.79
N PHE A 89 -0.53 2.91 -5.81
CA PHE A 89 -1.12 4.03 -6.54
C PHE A 89 -1.62 3.57 -7.92
N LEU A 90 -2.16 4.47 -8.66
CA LEU A 90 -2.61 4.41 -10.04
C LEU A 90 -4.14 4.51 -10.19
N THR A 91 -4.91 3.95 -9.25
CA THR A 91 -6.37 4.02 -9.30
C THR A 91 -6.83 5.46 -9.16
N ASN A 92 -7.65 5.92 -10.13
CA ASN A 92 -8.29 7.22 -10.06
C ASN A 92 -9.49 7.18 -9.10
N LEU A 93 -9.40 7.89 -7.99
CA LEU A 93 -10.49 8.05 -7.01
C LEU A 93 -11.36 9.29 -7.27
N TYR A 94 -10.98 10.13 -8.24
CA TYR A 94 -11.63 11.41 -8.55
C TYR A 94 -12.20 11.37 -9.96
N LYS A 95 -13.44 10.89 -10.07
CA LYS A 95 -14.12 10.79 -11.36
C LYS A 95 -14.15 12.15 -12.07
N GLY A 96 -13.64 12.19 -13.30
CA GLY A 96 -13.59 13.41 -14.12
C GLY A 96 -12.29 14.23 -13.97
N ASP A 97 -11.42 13.93 -13.00
CA ASP A 97 -10.08 14.53 -12.94
C ASP A 97 -9.11 13.73 -13.82
N PRO A 98 -8.55 14.32 -14.88
CA PRO A 98 -7.60 13.65 -15.75
C PRO A 98 -6.26 13.29 -15.04
N ASN A 99 -5.95 13.94 -13.93
CA ASN A 99 -4.77 13.70 -13.12
C ASN A 99 -5.08 13.01 -11.77
N GLY A 100 -6.30 12.55 -11.56
CA GLY A 100 -6.73 11.90 -10.32
C GLY A 100 -6.17 10.48 -10.14
N GLY A 101 -5.49 9.95 -11.14
CA GLY A 101 -4.83 8.65 -11.15
C GLY A 101 -3.72 8.59 -12.19
N GLY A 102 -3.20 7.38 -12.47
CA GLY A 102 -2.09 7.18 -13.42
C GLY A 102 -0.71 7.24 -12.79
N ALA A 103 0.33 7.07 -13.64
CA ALA A 103 1.72 6.98 -13.22
C ALA A 103 2.52 8.28 -13.44
N GLY A 104 1.85 9.37 -13.82
CA GLY A 104 2.48 10.68 -13.93
C GLY A 104 2.88 11.24 -12.56
N ARG A 105 3.96 12.02 -12.53
CA ARG A 105 4.53 12.60 -11.31
C ARG A 105 3.49 13.29 -10.41
N LYS A 106 2.61 14.10 -11.01
CA LYS A 106 1.56 14.83 -10.27
C LYS A 106 0.64 13.85 -9.54
N SER A 107 0.19 12.81 -10.22
CA SER A 107 -0.73 11.81 -9.69
C SER A 107 -0.07 10.94 -8.61
N ILE A 108 1.20 10.53 -8.81
CA ILE A 108 1.96 9.74 -7.84
C ILE A 108 2.10 10.47 -6.52
N VAL A 109 2.55 11.75 -6.57
CA VAL A 109 2.76 12.56 -5.35
C VAL A 109 1.43 12.77 -4.62
N ALA A 110 0.38 13.16 -5.36
CA ALA A 110 -0.95 13.36 -4.78
C ALA A 110 -1.52 12.08 -4.14
N ALA A 111 -1.38 10.93 -4.82
CA ALA A 111 -1.84 9.65 -4.31
C ALA A 111 -1.07 9.23 -3.04
N CYS A 112 0.25 9.44 -3.01
CA CYS A 112 1.08 9.17 -1.83
C CYS A 112 0.61 9.99 -0.63
N GLU A 113 0.44 11.29 -0.79
CA GLU A 113 -0.04 12.19 0.29
C GLU A 113 -1.41 11.77 0.83
N GLN A 114 -2.30 11.33 -0.05
CA GLN A 114 -3.62 10.86 0.34
C GLN A 114 -3.57 9.52 1.07
N SER A 115 -2.74 8.59 0.61
CA SER A 115 -2.52 7.31 1.28
C SER A 115 -1.91 7.51 2.67
N LEU A 116 -0.93 8.39 2.82
CA LEU A 116 -0.35 8.76 4.13
C LEU A 116 -1.42 9.29 5.09
N ARG A 117 -2.32 10.17 4.61
CA ARG A 117 -3.43 10.69 5.44
C ARG A 117 -4.40 9.59 5.86
N ARG A 118 -4.83 8.69 4.93
CA ARG A 118 -5.74 7.58 5.25
C ARG A 118 -5.10 6.57 6.19
N LEU A 119 -3.84 6.24 5.96
CA LEU A 119 -3.05 5.33 6.82
C LEU A 119 -2.60 5.97 8.14
N ARG A 120 -2.80 7.30 8.33
CA ARG A 120 -2.43 8.06 9.53
C ARG A 120 -0.96 7.84 9.93
N THR A 121 -0.08 7.93 8.95
CA THR A 121 1.37 7.68 9.12
C THR A 121 2.17 8.66 8.26
N ASP A 122 3.41 8.92 8.65
CA ASP A 122 4.31 9.81 7.91
C ASP A 122 5.09 9.09 6.80
N TYR A 123 5.04 7.76 6.77
CA TYR A 123 5.75 6.96 5.77
C TYR A 123 5.01 5.68 5.39
N ILE A 124 5.25 5.24 4.16
CA ILE A 124 4.83 3.96 3.60
C ILE A 124 6.08 3.09 3.46
N ASP A 125 6.02 1.82 3.92
CA ASP A 125 7.19 0.94 3.81
C ASP A 125 7.43 0.51 2.37
N LEU A 126 6.39 0.13 1.66
CA LEU A 126 6.50 -0.33 0.28
C LEU A 126 5.40 0.31 -0.59
N TYR A 127 5.80 1.01 -1.63
CA TYR A 127 4.88 1.70 -2.52
C TYR A 127 4.88 1.07 -3.89
N TRP A 128 3.74 0.48 -4.28
CA TRP A 128 3.59 -0.25 -5.51
C TRP A 128 2.99 0.59 -6.63
N MET A 129 3.57 0.50 -7.81
CA MET A 129 2.83 0.78 -9.03
C MET A 129 1.87 -0.37 -9.29
N HIS A 130 0.55 -0.12 -9.20
CA HIS A 130 -0.50 -1.16 -9.16
C HIS A 130 -0.67 -1.89 -10.49
N PHE A 131 -0.58 -1.12 -11.59
CA PHE A 131 -0.71 -1.63 -12.96
C PHE A 131 0.36 -0.96 -13.83
N TRP A 132 0.55 -1.48 -15.03
CA TRP A 132 1.36 -0.80 -16.03
C TRP A 132 0.57 0.36 -16.65
N ASP A 133 1.16 1.55 -16.68
CA ASP A 133 0.65 2.71 -17.41
C ASP A 133 1.47 2.90 -18.69
N GLN A 134 0.87 2.58 -19.82
CA GLN A 134 1.51 2.66 -21.13
C GLN A 134 1.66 4.09 -21.66
N PHE A 135 1.00 5.07 -21.03
CA PHE A 135 1.00 6.46 -21.50
C PHE A 135 2.03 7.34 -20.80
N THR A 136 2.52 6.90 -19.64
CA THR A 136 3.52 7.66 -18.88
C THR A 136 4.92 7.08 -19.12
N PRO A 137 5.91 7.91 -19.51
CA PRO A 137 7.30 7.46 -19.59
C PRO A 137 7.78 6.90 -18.24
N ILE A 138 8.39 5.72 -18.27
CA ILE A 138 8.82 5.04 -17.04
C ILE A 138 9.83 5.86 -16.24
N GLU A 139 10.64 6.66 -16.94
CA GLU A 139 11.63 7.56 -16.33
C GLU A 139 10.97 8.63 -15.47
N GLU A 140 9.81 9.16 -15.87
CA GLU A 140 9.05 10.13 -15.07
C GLU A 140 8.54 9.46 -13.80
N THR A 141 7.94 8.29 -13.93
CA THR A 141 7.44 7.48 -12.82
C THR A 141 8.56 7.18 -11.82
N MET A 142 9.69 6.66 -12.31
CA MET A 142 10.80 6.27 -11.43
C MET A 142 11.44 7.47 -10.73
N ARG A 143 11.58 8.62 -11.40
CA ARG A 143 12.07 9.86 -10.77
C ARG A 143 11.12 10.36 -9.69
N ALA A 144 9.81 10.30 -9.93
CA ALA A 144 8.82 10.69 -8.93
C ALA A 144 8.88 9.80 -7.68
N LEU A 145 9.03 8.49 -7.87
CA LEU A 145 9.18 7.54 -6.77
C LEU A 145 10.51 7.73 -6.01
N ASP A 146 11.62 7.97 -6.70
CA ASP A 146 12.92 8.27 -6.06
C ASP A 146 12.85 9.55 -5.21
N ASP A 147 12.17 10.60 -5.69
CA ASP A 147 11.96 11.81 -4.92
C ASP A 147 11.14 11.56 -3.65
N LEU A 148 10.13 10.69 -3.70
CA LEU A 148 9.35 10.29 -2.51
C LEU A 148 10.20 9.48 -1.53
N VAL A 149 11.14 8.64 -2.01
CA VAL A 149 12.12 7.94 -1.16
C VAL A 149 13.03 8.96 -0.47
N ARG A 150 13.61 9.91 -1.23
CA ARG A 150 14.48 10.96 -0.68
C ARG A 150 13.78 11.86 0.32
N ALA A 151 12.50 12.13 0.08
CA ALA A 151 11.65 12.88 1.02
C ALA A 151 11.26 12.08 2.28
N GLY A 152 11.62 10.80 2.35
CA GLY A 152 11.29 9.92 3.46
C GLY A 152 9.83 9.50 3.54
N LYS A 153 9.03 9.75 2.49
CA LYS A 153 7.61 9.39 2.44
C LYS A 153 7.35 7.93 2.10
N ILE A 154 8.26 7.33 1.35
CA ILE A 154 8.24 5.88 1.07
C ILE A 154 9.63 5.30 1.33
N ARG A 155 9.71 4.00 1.69
CA ARG A 155 10.97 3.33 1.98
C ARG A 155 11.46 2.48 0.81
N TYR A 156 10.55 1.72 0.21
CA TYR A 156 10.83 0.81 -0.89
C TYR A 156 9.82 1.01 -2.02
N ILE A 157 10.25 0.71 -3.24
CA ILE A 157 9.47 0.80 -4.46
C ILE A 157 9.21 -0.61 -4.97
N GLY A 158 8.00 -0.88 -5.45
CA GLY A 158 7.65 -2.12 -6.12
C GLY A 158 6.81 -1.89 -7.36
N ILE A 159 6.83 -2.87 -8.26
CA ILE A 159 5.99 -2.88 -9.47
C ILE A 159 5.14 -4.15 -9.44
N SER A 160 3.82 -3.98 -9.48
CA SER A 160 2.86 -5.06 -9.58
C SER A 160 2.37 -5.15 -11.02
N ARG A 161 2.35 -6.36 -11.61
CA ARG A 161 1.89 -6.61 -12.98
C ARG A 161 2.55 -5.73 -14.06
N SER A 162 3.81 -5.95 -14.34
CA SER A 162 4.36 -5.56 -15.65
C SER A 162 3.75 -6.49 -16.72
N ARG A 163 3.11 -5.95 -17.75
CA ARG A 163 2.87 -6.73 -18.96
C ARG A 163 4.23 -6.97 -19.60
N HIS A 164 4.74 -8.20 -19.52
CA HIS A 164 5.71 -8.65 -20.50
C HIS A 164 4.98 -8.79 -21.82
N THR A 165 5.00 -7.77 -22.65
CA THR A 165 4.90 -7.94 -24.08
C THR A 165 6.25 -8.50 -24.51
N LEU A 166 6.34 -9.84 -24.55
CA LEU A 166 7.33 -10.47 -25.40
C LEU A 166 6.95 -10.09 -26.81
N GLY A 167 7.69 -9.14 -27.42
CA GLY A 167 7.70 -8.91 -28.85
C GLY A 167 8.49 -10.01 -29.54
#